data_910551ddaf6f3ae280f59e0b476c9f62
#
_entry.id   910551ddaf6f3ae280f59e0b476c9f62
#
_cell.length_a   1.000
_cell.length_b   1.000
_cell.length_c   1.000
_cell.angle_alpha   90.00
_cell.angle_beta   90.00
_cell.angle_gamma   90.00
#
_symmetry.space_group_name_H-M   'P 1'
#
loop_
_entity.id
_entity.type
_entity.pdbx_description
1 polymer ?
#
loop_
_entity_poly.entity_id
_entity_poly.type
_entity_poly.pdbx_seq_one_letter_code
_entity_poly.pdbx_strand_id
1 'polypeptide(L)'
;MEINLNCDLGEKSKHHSNEYDPDLLKIVNSANVACGYHAGDEETMREVVEISKQNNVSIGAHPSFNDPENFGRKRINLGADEISKLLIDQYEILQNIAIKLDEKVSHIKPHGALNNMACEDLELATILA
;
A
#
# COMPACT_ATOMS: atom_id res chain seq x y z
N MET A 1 -16.55 -5.93 21.71
CA MET A 1 -16.25 -6.05 20.26
C MET A 1 -15.18 -5.03 19.97
N GLU A 2 -14.04 -5.44 19.45
CA GLU A 2 -12.95 -4.56 19.07
C GLU A 2 -13.08 -4.26 17.57
N ILE A 3 -12.99 -2.98 17.19
CA ILE A 3 -13.06 -2.55 15.80
C ILE A 3 -11.65 -2.15 15.37
N ASN A 4 -11.15 -2.74 14.27
CA ASN A 4 -9.90 -2.34 13.64
C ASN A 4 -10.21 -1.41 12.48
N LEU A 5 -9.81 -0.15 12.61
CA LEU A 5 -9.90 0.84 11.54
C LEU A 5 -8.62 0.82 10.73
N ASN A 6 -8.74 0.87 9.41
CA ASN A 6 -7.59 1.04 8.52
C ASN A 6 -7.80 2.21 7.56
N CYS A 7 -6.71 2.76 7.05
CA CYS A 7 -6.72 3.86 6.09
C CYS A 7 -5.60 3.66 5.06
N ASP A 8 -5.86 4.09 3.82
CA ASP A 8 -4.85 4.16 2.77
C ASP A 8 -4.05 5.45 2.95
N LEU A 9 -2.74 5.35 3.06
CA LEU A 9 -1.83 6.43 3.45
C LEU A 9 -0.56 6.45 2.59
N GLY A 10 0.16 7.55 2.63
CA GLY A 10 1.36 7.73 1.81
C GLY A 10 1.06 7.91 0.32
N GLU A 11 -0.16 8.29 -0.01
CA GLU A 11 -0.63 8.43 -1.41
C GLU A 11 -0.33 9.81 -2.01
N LYS A 12 0.80 10.40 -1.62
CA LYS A 12 1.28 11.66 -2.19
C LYS A 12 1.45 11.56 -3.70
N SER A 13 0.75 12.41 -4.44
CA SER A 13 0.79 12.45 -5.90
C SER A 13 0.41 13.84 -6.41
N LYS A 14 0.42 14.03 -7.74
CA LYS A 14 -0.08 15.27 -8.36
C LYS A 14 -1.57 15.53 -8.10
N HIS A 15 -2.32 14.52 -7.68
CA HIS A 15 -3.76 14.58 -7.48
C HIS A 15 -4.18 14.47 -6.01
N HIS A 16 -3.29 14.01 -5.13
CA HIS A 16 -3.58 13.76 -3.72
C HIS A 16 -2.49 14.34 -2.82
N SER A 17 -2.92 14.99 -1.74
CA SER A 17 -2.06 15.43 -0.65
C SER A 17 -2.01 14.36 0.43
N ASN A 18 -0.89 14.23 1.11
CA ASN A 18 -0.72 13.41 2.30
C ASN A 18 -0.64 14.25 3.60
N GLU A 19 -1.08 15.50 3.56
CA GLU A 19 -0.97 16.43 4.71
C GLU A 19 -1.74 15.98 5.95
N TYR A 20 -2.79 15.16 5.79
CA TYR A 20 -3.60 14.63 6.89
C TYR A 20 -3.13 13.26 7.39
N ASP A 21 -2.15 12.62 6.75
CA ASP A 21 -1.66 11.30 7.15
C ASP A 21 -1.22 11.25 8.63
N PRO A 22 -0.49 12.25 9.17
CA PRO A 22 -0.12 12.24 10.57
C PRO A 22 -1.31 12.27 11.54
N ASP A 23 -2.41 12.92 11.19
CA ASP A 23 -3.61 12.96 12.02
C ASP A 23 -4.43 11.69 11.90
N LEU A 24 -4.52 11.10 10.72
CA LEU A 24 -5.17 9.81 10.51
C LEU A 24 -4.46 8.69 11.27
N LEU A 25 -3.13 8.71 11.31
CA LEU A 25 -2.32 7.74 12.05
C LEU A 25 -2.50 7.79 13.57
N LYS A 26 -3.10 8.84 14.12
CA LYS A 26 -3.50 8.92 15.53
C LYS A 26 -4.83 8.21 15.82
N ILE A 27 -5.59 7.87 14.79
CA ILE A 27 -6.96 7.38 14.89
C ILE A 27 -7.08 5.91 14.46
N VAL A 28 -6.33 5.51 13.41
CA VAL A 28 -6.43 4.17 12.82
C VAL A 28 -5.59 3.14 13.57
N ASN A 29 -5.93 1.86 13.39
CA ASN A 29 -5.18 0.73 13.93
C ASN A 29 -4.21 0.13 12.89
N SER A 30 -4.49 0.34 11.61
CA SER A 30 -3.72 -0.20 10.50
C SER A 30 -3.58 0.82 9.38
N ALA A 31 -2.38 0.95 8.82
CA ALA A 31 -2.06 1.78 7.67
C ALA A 31 -1.79 0.92 6.45
N ASN A 32 -2.44 1.19 5.33
CA ASN A 32 -2.13 0.59 4.05
C ASN A 32 -1.26 1.59 3.27
N VAL A 33 0.05 1.33 3.20
CA VAL A 33 1.03 2.30 2.71
C VAL A 33 1.27 2.14 1.22
N ALA A 34 1.07 3.21 0.45
CA ALA A 34 1.37 3.25 -0.97
C ALA A 34 2.86 2.95 -1.22
N CYS A 35 3.14 2.10 -2.22
CA CYS A 35 4.47 1.56 -2.47
C CYS A 35 5.16 2.18 -3.70
N GLY A 36 4.80 3.41 -4.09
CA GLY A 36 5.47 4.17 -5.14
C GLY A 36 4.97 3.93 -6.56
N TYR A 37 4.12 2.91 -6.81
CA TYR A 37 3.68 2.57 -8.17
C TYR A 37 2.46 3.38 -8.62
N HIS A 38 1.53 3.69 -7.74
CA HIS A 38 0.41 4.59 -8.04
C HIS A 38 0.58 5.95 -7.39
N ALA A 39 1.26 6.00 -6.25
CA ALA A 39 1.50 7.20 -5.46
C ALA A 39 2.62 6.96 -4.43
N GLY A 40 3.08 8.03 -3.82
CA GLY A 40 4.13 8.00 -2.81
C GLY A 40 5.54 7.84 -3.40
N ASP A 41 6.51 7.90 -2.51
CA ASP A 41 7.93 7.70 -2.77
C ASP A 41 8.60 7.15 -1.48
N GLU A 42 9.90 6.85 -1.54
CA GLU A 42 10.62 6.30 -0.38
C GLU A 42 10.58 7.22 0.85
N GLU A 43 10.63 8.54 0.63
CA GLU A 43 10.57 9.53 1.71
C GLU A 43 9.20 9.50 2.40
N THR A 44 8.13 9.52 1.60
CA THR A 44 6.76 9.42 2.09
C THR A 44 6.50 8.11 2.82
N MET A 45 6.96 6.97 2.27
CA MET A 45 6.84 5.67 2.94
C MET A 45 7.55 5.66 4.29
N ARG A 46 8.78 6.17 4.36
CA ARG A 46 9.55 6.28 5.60
C ARG A 46 8.80 7.10 6.65
N GLU A 47 8.30 8.26 6.26
CA GLU A 47 7.55 9.17 7.13
C GLU A 47 6.31 8.49 7.73
N VAL A 48 5.52 7.80 6.88
CA VAL A 48 4.34 7.05 7.34
C VAL A 48 4.74 5.92 8.30
N VAL A 49 5.80 5.16 8.00
CA VAL A 49 6.30 4.08 8.89
C VAL A 49 6.76 4.63 10.24
N GLU A 50 7.51 5.72 10.27
CA GLU A 50 7.97 6.36 11.51
C GLU A 50 6.80 6.83 12.39
N ILE A 51 5.80 7.48 11.79
CA ILE A 51 4.62 7.96 12.53
C ILE A 51 3.75 6.77 12.97
N SER A 52 3.61 5.74 12.14
CA SER A 52 2.91 4.50 12.49
C SER A 52 3.52 3.84 13.73
N LYS A 53 4.85 3.72 13.78
CA LYS A 53 5.58 3.20 14.94
C LYS A 53 5.27 4.00 16.21
N GLN A 54 5.32 5.33 16.13
CA GLN A 54 5.04 6.22 17.27
C GLN A 54 3.62 6.06 17.82
N ASN A 55 2.67 5.66 16.98
CA ASN A 55 1.25 5.52 17.33
C ASN A 55 0.80 4.06 17.51
N ASN A 56 1.71 3.09 17.43
CA ASN A 56 1.42 1.65 17.48
C ASN A 56 0.43 1.20 16.39
N VAL A 57 0.53 1.76 15.19
CA VAL A 57 -0.30 1.42 14.03
C VAL A 57 0.39 0.32 13.22
N SER A 58 -0.34 -0.75 12.89
CA SER A 58 0.15 -1.83 12.03
C SER A 58 0.38 -1.33 10.61
N ILE A 59 1.46 -1.79 9.97
CA ILE A 59 1.85 -1.38 8.62
C ILE A 59 1.53 -2.49 7.64
N GLY A 60 0.84 -2.16 6.55
CA GLY A 60 0.57 -3.03 5.42
C GLY A 60 1.01 -2.41 4.11
N ALA A 61 1.37 -3.23 3.13
CA ALA A 61 1.66 -2.78 1.78
C ALA A 61 0.36 -2.55 0.99
N HIS A 62 0.32 -1.45 0.23
CA HIS A 62 -0.80 -1.09 -0.63
C HIS A 62 -0.37 -1.07 -2.11
N PRO A 63 -0.08 -2.27 -2.68
CA PRO A 63 0.44 -2.39 -4.03
C PRO A 63 -0.61 -2.15 -5.10
N SER A 64 -0.17 -1.63 -6.23
CA SER A 64 -1.00 -1.33 -7.40
C SER A 64 -0.29 -1.68 -8.69
N PHE A 65 -1.00 -1.56 -9.81
CA PHE A 65 -0.34 -1.43 -11.11
C PHE A 65 0.59 -0.21 -11.13
N ASN A 66 1.66 -0.29 -11.92
CA ASN A 66 2.56 0.85 -12.13
C ASN A 66 1.89 1.86 -13.09
N ASP A 67 1.07 2.73 -12.52
CA ASP A 67 0.24 3.68 -13.23
C ASP A 67 0.05 4.98 -12.42
N PRO A 68 1.11 5.75 -12.19
CA PRO A 68 1.03 6.98 -11.41
C PRO A 68 0.15 8.05 -12.06
N GLU A 69 0.04 8.04 -13.39
CA GLU A 69 -0.77 9.01 -14.13
C GLU A 69 -2.27 8.88 -13.86
N ASN A 70 -2.77 7.65 -13.67
CA ASN A 70 -4.18 7.39 -13.37
C ASN A 70 -4.36 6.87 -11.93
N PHE A 71 -3.40 7.09 -11.07
CA PHE A 71 -3.47 6.69 -9.66
C PHE A 71 -3.76 5.17 -9.50
N GLY A 72 -3.15 4.32 -10.33
CA GLY A 72 -3.36 2.87 -10.30
C GLY A 72 -4.78 2.41 -10.62
N ARG A 73 -5.62 3.26 -11.20
CA ARG A 73 -7.04 2.96 -11.48
C ARG A 73 -7.33 2.51 -12.90
N LYS A 74 -6.32 2.52 -13.77
CA LYS A 74 -6.43 1.96 -15.11
C LYS A 74 -6.27 0.44 -15.05
N ARG A 75 -7.18 -0.29 -15.70
CA ARG A 75 -7.07 -1.74 -15.85
C ARG A 75 -5.90 -2.08 -16.77
N ILE A 76 -5.02 -2.93 -16.30
CA ILE A 76 -3.86 -3.40 -17.05
C ILE A 76 -3.87 -4.93 -16.99
N ASN A 77 -3.82 -5.57 -18.16
CA ASN A 77 -3.74 -7.02 -18.26
C ASN A 77 -2.27 -7.44 -18.21
N LEU A 78 -1.90 -8.17 -17.17
CA LEU A 78 -0.58 -8.74 -16.96
C LEU A 78 -0.71 -10.25 -16.78
N GLY A 79 0.33 -10.99 -17.11
CA GLY A 79 0.43 -12.42 -16.81
C GLY A 79 0.67 -12.69 -15.32
N ALA A 80 0.46 -13.93 -14.90
CA ALA A 80 0.60 -14.33 -13.50
C ALA A 80 1.99 -14.01 -12.91
N ASP A 81 3.06 -14.29 -13.66
CA ASP A 81 4.44 -14.01 -13.23
C ASP A 81 4.71 -12.51 -13.10
N GLU A 82 4.14 -11.69 -13.99
CA GLU A 82 4.26 -10.23 -13.93
C GLU A 82 3.53 -9.65 -12.72
N ILE A 83 2.34 -10.17 -12.40
CA ILE A 83 1.57 -9.77 -11.21
C ILE A 83 2.30 -10.18 -9.94
N SER A 84 2.77 -11.42 -9.86
CA SER A 84 3.54 -11.91 -8.71
C SER A 84 4.78 -11.05 -8.47
N LYS A 85 5.52 -10.76 -9.55
CA LYS A 85 6.70 -9.89 -9.46
C LYS A 85 6.33 -8.48 -9.00
N LEU A 86 5.28 -7.90 -9.56
CA LEU A 86 4.80 -6.56 -9.23
C LEU A 86 4.43 -6.44 -7.74
N LEU A 87 3.83 -7.48 -7.16
CA LEU A 87 3.49 -7.51 -5.73
C LEU A 87 4.74 -7.63 -4.86
N ILE A 88 5.63 -8.56 -5.20
CA ILE A 88 6.86 -8.81 -4.46
C ILE A 88 7.73 -7.56 -4.46
N ASP A 89 7.96 -6.94 -5.61
CA ASP A 89 8.78 -5.73 -5.73
C ASP A 89 8.26 -4.61 -4.80
N GLN A 90 6.96 -4.36 -4.78
CA GLN A 90 6.35 -3.33 -3.94
C GLN A 90 6.38 -3.68 -2.45
N TYR A 91 6.10 -4.95 -2.11
CA TYR A 91 6.23 -5.43 -0.75
C TYR A 91 7.66 -5.25 -0.22
N GLU A 92 8.68 -5.66 -1.02
CA GLU A 92 10.08 -5.57 -0.62
C GLU A 92 10.55 -4.13 -0.44
N ILE A 93 10.09 -3.19 -1.26
CA ILE A 93 10.39 -1.75 -1.09
C ILE A 93 9.95 -1.29 0.29
N LEU A 94 8.70 -1.52 0.66
CA LEU A 94 8.18 -1.09 1.97
C LEU A 94 8.79 -1.89 3.12
N GLN A 95 8.96 -3.20 2.97
CA GLN A 95 9.54 -4.07 3.99
C GLN A 95 10.99 -3.66 4.32
N ASN A 96 11.79 -3.30 3.31
CA ASN A 96 13.15 -2.82 3.51
C ASN A 96 13.21 -1.47 4.26
N ILE A 97 12.22 -0.62 4.08
CA ILE A 97 12.07 0.63 4.85
C ILE A 97 11.66 0.30 6.29
N ALA A 98 10.67 -0.56 6.46
CA ALA A 98 10.16 -0.95 7.77
C ALA A 98 11.25 -1.59 8.65
N ILE A 99 12.03 -2.54 8.10
CA ILE A 99 13.13 -3.20 8.84
C ILE A 99 14.16 -2.20 9.36
N LYS A 100 14.51 -1.18 8.59
CA LYS A 100 15.46 -0.13 9.02
C LYS A 100 14.95 0.70 10.20
N LEU A 101 13.65 0.63 10.46
CA LEU A 101 12.95 1.33 11.52
C LEU A 101 12.48 0.38 12.64
N ASP A 102 12.99 -0.88 12.67
CA ASP A 102 12.59 -1.94 13.60
C ASP A 102 11.08 -2.27 13.52
N GLU A 103 10.52 -2.20 12.33
CA GLU A 103 9.12 -2.51 12.03
C GLU A 103 9.03 -3.61 10.97
N LYS A 104 7.81 -4.09 10.72
CA LYS A 104 7.54 -5.09 9.69
C LYS A 104 6.22 -4.82 8.98
N VAL A 105 6.15 -5.19 7.72
CA VAL A 105 4.89 -5.23 6.98
C VAL A 105 4.08 -6.44 7.45
N SER A 106 2.86 -6.22 7.92
CA SER A 106 2.00 -7.22 8.55
C SER A 106 0.91 -7.77 7.63
N HIS A 107 0.56 -7.04 6.57
CA HIS A 107 -0.51 -7.40 5.64
C HIS A 107 -0.30 -6.73 4.28
N ILE A 108 -1.07 -7.18 3.30
CA ILE A 108 -1.14 -6.59 1.96
C ILE A 108 -2.61 -6.29 1.66
N LYS A 109 -2.86 -5.09 1.13
CA LYS A 109 -4.18 -4.67 0.63
C LYS A 109 -3.99 -4.07 -0.76
N PRO A 110 -4.34 -4.76 -1.84
CA PRO A 110 -4.19 -4.23 -3.20
C PRO A 110 -5.00 -2.94 -3.41
N HIS A 111 -4.46 -2.05 -4.25
CA HIS A 111 -5.08 -0.76 -4.57
C HIS A 111 -5.79 -0.78 -5.93
N GLY A 112 -6.83 0.03 -6.04
CA GLY A 112 -7.43 0.50 -7.29
C GLY A 112 -7.86 -0.61 -8.25
N ALA A 113 -7.42 -0.52 -9.51
CA ALA A 113 -7.82 -1.47 -10.55
C ALA A 113 -7.33 -2.89 -10.27
N LEU A 114 -6.18 -3.08 -9.65
CA LEU A 114 -5.66 -4.39 -9.27
C LEU A 114 -6.63 -5.11 -8.31
N ASN A 115 -7.09 -4.42 -7.27
CA ASN A 115 -8.08 -4.96 -6.34
C ASN A 115 -9.43 -5.23 -7.03
N ASN A 116 -9.91 -4.28 -7.82
CA ASN A 116 -11.22 -4.42 -8.48
C ASN A 116 -11.23 -5.60 -9.48
N MET A 117 -10.16 -5.78 -10.22
CA MET A 117 -10.02 -6.92 -11.14
C MET A 117 -9.95 -8.24 -10.39
N ALA A 118 -9.27 -8.31 -9.26
CA ALA A 118 -9.22 -9.51 -8.42
C ALA A 118 -10.59 -9.87 -7.82
N CYS A 119 -11.45 -8.90 -7.55
CA CYS A 119 -12.83 -9.17 -7.11
C CYS A 119 -13.71 -9.80 -8.22
N GLU A 120 -13.31 -9.66 -9.47
CA GLU A 120 -14.05 -10.16 -10.65
C GLU A 120 -13.43 -11.45 -11.23
N ASP A 121 -12.16 -11.74 -10.90
CA ASP A 121 -11.37 -12.82 -11.49
C ASP A 121 -10.72 -13.67 -10.40
N LEU A 122 -11.18 -14.92 -10.28
CA LEU A 122 -10.70 -15.88 -9.27
C LEU A 122 -9.23 -16.27 -9.48
N GLU A 123 -8.77 -16.35 -10.72
CA GLU A 123 -7.37 -16.68 -11.01
C GLU A 123 -6.46 -15.55 -10.51
N LEU A 124 -6.79 -14.30 -10.82
CA LEU A 124 -6.08 -13.14 -10.31
C LEU A 124 -6.15 -13.06 -8.78
N ALA A 125 -7.30 -13.28 -8.18
CA ALA A 125 -7.44 -13.31 -6.73
C ALA A 125 -6.53 -14.37 -6.08
N THR A 126 -6.39 -15.53 -6.71
CA THR A 126 -5.52 -16.62 -6.23
C THR A 126 -4.03 -16.25 -6.33
N ILE A 127 -3.64 -15.50 -7.36
CA ILE A 127 -2.25 -14.99 -7.50
C ILE A 127 -1.93 -13.97 -6.39
N LEU A 128 -2.92 -13.16 -6.00
CA LEU A 128 -2.77 -12.15 -4.95
C LEU A 128 -2.74 -12.74 -3.52
N ALA A 129 -3.27 -13.93 -3.33
CA ALA A 129 -3.39 -14.60 -2.02
C ALA A 129 -2.14 -15.40 -1.66
#